data_8c18512d6ed5b8d0c286d29bdbbad191
#
_entry.id   8c18512d6ed5b8d0c286d29bdbbad191
#
_cell.length_a   1.000
_cell.length_b   1.000
_cell.length_c   1.000
_cell.angle_alpha   90.00
_cell.angle_beta   90.00
_cell.angle_gamma   90.00
#
_symmetry.space_group_name_H-M   'P 1'
#
loop_
_entity.id
_entity.type
_entity.pdbx_description
1 polymer ?
#
loop_
_entity_poly.entity_id
_entity_poly.type
_entity_poly.pdbx_seq_one_letter_code
_entity_poly.pdbx_strand_id
1 'polypeptide(L)'
;GSFNASNSPLYVVDGVPVLSGNIGASGSDSGLDVMSTLNTSDIESITVIKDAAAASLYGSRAANGVIIINTRQGRSGKPVFTLKTDWGFSDFAMPYLRIMDGKERRDMIHEGLRNYALTYNGKVVEGDDGVSLHPGMTDNEAHAYADANIDRYAPVPWCGFTNWDDYLFRKGSHQNYEFSASHGNDKIKYYTSIGYMKHEGVTINSGLKRVTARLNVDYKMTKWMNVGAR
;
A
#
# COMPACT_ATOMS: atom_id res chain seq x y z
N GLY A 1 -11.83 24.23 -3.78
CA GLY A 1 -12.10 22.97 -4.48
C GLY A 1 -13.58 22.65 -4.42
N SER A 2 -14.13 22.12 -5.50
CA SER A 2 -15.51 21.67 -5.59
C SER A 2 -15.67 20.31 -4.92
N PHE A 3 -16.73 20.10 -4.14
CA PHE A 3 -17.03 18.79 -3.51
C PHE A 3 -17.25 17.65 -4.53
N ASN A 4 -17.55 17.98 -5.79
CA ASN A 4 -17.90 17.02 -6.84
C ASN A 4 -16.90 16.97 -8.01
N ALA A 5 -15.80 17.75 -7.96
CA ALA A 5 -14.78 17.71 -9.00
C ALA A 5 -13.51 17.04 -8.45
N SER A 6 -12.86 16.22 -9.28
CA SER A 6 -11.57 15.64 -8.95
C SER A 6 -10.58 16.74 -8.53
N ASN A 7 -9.93 16.57 -7.38
CA ASN A 7 -8.86 17.47 -6.90
C ASN A 7 -7.48 17.05 -7.41
N SER A 8 -7.42 16.08 -8.35
CA SER A 8 -6.16 15.57 -8.88
C SER A 8 -5.53 16.58 -9.85
N PRO A 9 -4.21 16.78 -9.77
CA PRO A 9 -3.50 17.62 -10.72
C PRO A 9 -3.45 16.95 -12.09
N LEU A 10 -3.21 17.75 -13.14
CA LEU A 10 -2.95 17.22 -14.48
C LEU A 10 -1.49 16.77 -14.57
N TYR A 11 -1.27 15.53 -15.02
CA TYR A 11 0.06 15.04 -15.33
C TYR A 11 0.38 15.24 -16.80
N VAL A 12 1.58 15.72 -17.08
CA VAL A 12 2.11 15.92 -18.45
C VAL A 12 3.46 15.21 -18.52
N VAL A 13 3.55 14.17 -19.35
CA VAL A 13 4.77 13.38 -19.53
C VAL A 13 5.34 13.68 -20.90
N ASP A 14 6.57 14.21 -20.96
CA ASP A 14 7.26 14.63 -22.18
C ASP A 14 6.40 15.52 -23.10
N GLY A 15 5.60 16.42 -22.50
CA GLY A 15 4.70 17.32 -23.20
C GLY A 15 3.32 16.74 -23.55
N VAL A 16 3.06 15.46 -23.28
CA VAL A 16 1.77 14.82 -23.53
C VAL A 16 0.95 14.78 -22.24
N PRO A 17 -0.26 15.36 -22.21
CA PRO A 17 -1.16 15.25 -21.07
C PRO A 17 -1.61 13.81 -20.89
N VAL A 18 -1.46 13.30 -19.67
CA VAL A 18 -1.89 11.95 -19.28
C VAL A 18 -3.09 12.07 -18.34
N LEU A 19 -4.11 11.26 -18.56
CA LEU A 19 -5.28 11.24 -17.70
C LEU A 19 -4.87 10.67 -16.33
N SER A 20 -4.99 11.48 -15.28
CA SER A 20 -4.93 11.02 -13.91
C SER A 20 -6.28 10.38 -13.56
N GLY A 21 -6.34 9.08 -13.61
CA GLY A 21 -7.53 8.32 -13.26
C GLY A 21 -7.17 6.86 -13.15
N ASN A 22 -7.95 6.14 -12.36
CA ASN A 22 -7.81 4.70 -12.23
C ASN A 22 -8.01 4.05 -13.60
N ILE A 23 -6.94 3.52 -14.19
CA ILE A 23 -7.03 2.61 -15.34
C ILE A 23 -7.41 1.23 -14.78
N GLY A 24 -8.67 1.05 -14.53
CA GLY A 24 -9.18 -0.22 -14.00
C GLY A 24 -10.68 -0.32 -14.24
N ALA A 25 -11.14 -1.54 -14.40
CA ALA A 25 -12.52 -1.85 -14.69
C ALA A 25 -13.49 -1.20 -13.71
N SER A 26 -14.56 -0.71 -14.28
CA SER A 26 -15.78 -0.22 -13.64
C SER A 26 -16.03 -0.81 -12.24
N GLY A 27 -15.97 0.01 -11.22
CA GLY A 27 -16.60 -0.27 -9.94
C GLY A 27 -15.71 -0.62 -8.74
N SER A 28 -14.39 -0.63 -8.86
CA SER A 28 -13.50 -0.78 -7.69
C SER A 28 -12.45 0.32 -7.64
N ASP A 29 -12.30 0.92 -6.45
CA ASP A 29 -11.31 1.97 -6.14
C ASP A 29 -9.83 1.52 -6.24
N SER A 30 -9.56 0.36 -6.80
CA SER A 30 -8.24 -0.27 -6.90
C SER A 30 -7.58 -0.08 -8.27
N GLY A 31 -7.89 0.98 -9.00
CA GLY A 31 -7.21 1.29 -10.26
C GLY A 31 -5.73 1.63 -10.07
N LEU A 32 -4.90 1.08 -10.93
CA LEU A 32 -3.49 1.46 -11.00
C LEU A 32 -3.40 2.92 -11.47
N ASP A 33 -2.77 3.76 -10.66
CA ASP A 33 -2.43 5.11 -11.07
C ASP A 33 -1.44 5.05 -12.26
N VAL A 34 -1.66 5.90 -13.26
CA VAL A 34 -0.75 6.04 -14.42
C VAL A 34 0.70 6.26 -13.96
N MET A 35 0.89 6.95 -12.83
CA MET A 35 2.21 7.16 -12.23
C MET A 35 2.88 5.86 -11.80
N SER A 36 2.12 4.82 -11.44
CA SER A 36 2.66 3.52 -11.10
C SER A 36 3.29 2.79 -12.30
N THR A 37 2.95 3.20 -13.52
CA THR A 37 3.51 2.63 -14.76
C THR A 37 4.85 3.24 -15.15
N LEU A 38 5.15 4.46 -14.65
CA LEU A 38 6.41 5.12 -14.93
C LEU A 38 7.54 4.56 -14.04
N ASN A 39 8.68 4.31 -14.65
CA ASN A 39 9.88 3.99 -13.89
C ASN A 39 10.53 5.31 -13.40
N THR A 40 10.67 5.44 -12.09
CA THR A 40 11.27 6.64 -11.46
C THR A 40 12.70 6.92 -11.93
N SER A 41 13.44 5.88 -12.29
CA SER A 41 14.80 6.04 -12.80
C SER A 41 14.88 6.63 -14.20
N ASP A 42 13.81 6.55 -14.99
CA ASP A 42 13.70 7.18 -16.31
C ASP A 42 13.34 8.67 -16.22
N ILE A 43 13.02 9.17 -15.02
CA ILE A 43 12.66 10.57 -14.83
C ILE A 43 13.94 11.41 -14.75
N GLU A 44 14.01 12.47 -15.55
CA GLU A 44 15.07 13.48 -15.50
C GLU A 44 14.70 14.63 -14.58
N SER A 45 13.46 15.14 -14.70
CA SER A 45 12.97 16.24 -13.86
C SER A 45 11.46 16.17 -13.66
N ILE A 46 11.03 16.70 -12.50
CA ILE A 46 9.61 16.90 -12.18
C ILE A 46 9.45 18.38 -11.86
N THR A 47 8.53 19.04 -12.56
CA THR A 47 8.18 20.45 -12.34
C THR A 47 6.70 20.55 -11.95
N VAL A 48 6.41 21.24 -10.86
CA VAL A 48 5.04 21.45 -10.39
C VAL A 48 4.65 22.89 -10.62
N ILE A 49 3.60 23.10 -11.42
CA ILE A 49 3.03 24.43 -11.69
C ILE A 49 1.69 24.50 -10.96
N LYS A 50 1.63 25.39 -9.96
CA LYS A 50 0.45 25.53 -9.06
C LYS A 50 -0.44 26.72 -9.40
N ASP A 51 0.03 27.62 -10.25
CA ASP A 51 -0.60 28.92 -10.48
C ASP A 51 -1.52 28.94 -11.71
N ALA A 52 -2.25 30.04 -11.86
CA ALA A 52 -3.10 30.33 -13.03
C ALA A 52 -2.35 30.23 -14.37
N ALA A 53 -1.01 30.34 -14.38
CA ALA A 53 -0.16 30.07 -15.54
C ALA A 53 -0.33 28.65 -16.09
N ALA A 54 -0.59 27.66 -15.23
CA ALA A 54 -0.88 26.30 -15.67
C ALA A 54 -2.17 26.23 -16.49
N ALA A 55 -3.21 26.93 -16.06
CA ALA A 55 -4.49 26.96 -16.76
C ALA A 55 -4.42 27.65 -18.13
N SER A 56 -3.50 28.61 -18.31
CA SER A 56 -3.29 29.27 -19.60
C SER A 56 -2.67 28.36 -20.66
N LEU A 57 -1.84 27.40 -20.26
CA LEU A 57 -1.15 26.47 -21.15
C LEU A 57 -1.95 25.19 -21.42
N TYR A 58 -2.67 24.68 -20.41
CA TYR A 58 -3.33 23.37 -20.45
C TYR A 58 -4.86 23.42 -20.29
N GLY A 59 -5.44 24.64 -20.23
CA GLY A 59 -6.87 24.87 -20.14
C GLY A 59 -7.48 24.50 -18.77
N SER A 60 -8.79 24.29 -18.74
CA SER A 60 -9.57 24.05 -17.51
C SER A 60 -9.12 22.79 -16.74
N ARG A 61 -8.50 21.82 -17.41
CA ARG A 61 -7.96 20.61 -16.76
C ARG A 61 -6.83 20.90 -15.78
N ALA A 62 -6.17 22.03 -15.92
CA ALA A 62 -5.06 22.45 -15.07
C ALA A 62 -5.50 23.27 -13.84
N ALA A 63 -6.81 23.38 -13.57
CA ALA A 63 -7.33 24.16 -12.45
C ALA A 63 -6.77 23.75 -11.08
N ASN A 64 -6.38 22.48 -10.92
CA ASN A 64 -5.77 21.94 -9.70
C ASN A 64 -4.23 21.87 -9.76
N GLY A 65 -3.63 22.55 -10.74
CA GLY A 65 -2.19 22.52 -11.01
C GLY A 65 -1.77 21.46 -12.03
N VAL A 66 -0.53 21.56 -12.47
CA VAL A 66 0.08 20.66 -13.47
C VAL A 66 1.40 20.12 -12.93
N ILE A 67 1.61 18.82 -13.07
CA ILE A 67 2.86 18.14 -12.78
C ILE A 67 3.47 17.73 -14.11
N ILE A 68 4.56 18.40 -14.48
CA ILE A 68 5.32 18.12 -15.71
C ILE A 68 6.45 17.16 -15.36
N ILE A 69 6.48 16.04 -16.06
CA ILE A 69 7.49 15.00 -15.92
C ILE A 69 8.26 14.91 -17.22
N ASN A 70 9.55 15.24 -17.16
CA ASN A 70 10.44 15.06 -18.29
C ASN A 70 11.24 13.78 -18.08
N THR A 71 11.27 12.94 -19.11
CA THR A 71 12.03 11.71 -19.07
C THR A 71 13.43 11.90 -19.65
N ARG A 72 14.35 11.02 -19.25
CA ARG A 72 15.73 11.06 -19.68
C ARG A 72 15.85 10.95 -21.19
N GLN A 73 16.69 11.78 -21.76
CA GLN A 73 16.99 11.82 -23.19
C GLN A 73 18.44 11.45 -23.44
N GLY A 74 18.74 11.07 -24.68
CA GLY A 74 20.11 10.84 -25.13
C GLY A 74 20.93 12.12 -25.03
N ARG A 75 22.13 12.02 -24.47
CA ARG A 75 23.08 13.15 -24.37
C ARG A 75 24.24 12.94 -25.33
N SER A 76 24.71 14.03 -25.95
CA SER A 76 25.91 13.98 -26.79
C SER A 76 27.13 13.61 -25.94
N GLY A 77 27.96 12.69 -26.43
CA GLY A 77 29.15 12.25 -25.73
C GLY A 77 29.41 10.74 -25.91
N LYS A 78 30.28 10.19 -25.07
CA LYS A 78 30.57 8.75 -25.08
C LYS A 78 29.35 7.93 -24.65
N PRO A 79 29.18 6.70 -25.16
CA PRO A 79 28.13 5.82 -24.66
C PRO A 79 28.24 5.61 -23.16
N VAL A 80 27.12 5.72 -22.45
CA VAL A 80 27.01 5.48 -21.01
C VAL A 80 26.02 4.35 -20.81
N PHE A 81 26.50 3.29 -20.16
CA PHE A 81 25.67 2.18 -19.72
C PHE A 81 25.53 2.22 -18.20
N THR A 82 24.32 2.04 -17.73
CA THR A 82 24.04 2.04 -16.28
C THR A 82 23.24 0.82 -15.93
N LEU A 83 23.73 0.07 -14.96
CA LEU A 83 22.99 -1.02 -14.33
C LEU A 83 22.70 -0.62 -12.88
N LYS A 84 21.43 -0.62 -12.52
CA LYS A 84 20.99 -0.41 -11.14
C LYS A 84 20.28 -1.66 -10.65
N THR A 85 20.62 -2.06 -9.45
CA THR A 85 19.93 -3.15 -8.77
C THR A 85 19.58 -2.69 -7.37
N ASP A 86 18.36 -2.94 -6.97
CA ASP A 86 17.87 -2.69 -5.63
C ASP A 86 17.16 -3.94 -5.12
N TRP A 87 17.43 -4.29 -3.87
CA TRP A 87 16.95 -5.54 -3.29
C TRP A 87 16.81 -5.41 -1.79
N GLY A 88 15.71 -5.83 -1.25
CA GLY A 88 15.47 -5.74 0.17
C GLY A 88 14.29 -6.58 0.65
N PHE A 89 14.08 -6.53 1.96
CA PHE A 89 12.98 -7.19 2.64
C PHE A 89 12.12 -6.17 3.36
N SER A 90 10.84 -6.48 3.43
CA SER A 90 9.86 -5.72 4.20
C SER A 90 9.31 -6.61 5.31
N ASP A 91 9.26 -6.07 6.52
CA ASP A 91 8.68 -6.73 7.68
C ASP A 91 7.87 -5.69 8.47
N PHE A 92 7.08 -6.14 9.42
CA PHE A 92 6.35 -5.21 10.28
C PHE A 92 7.32 -4.41 11.16
N ALA A 93 7.11 -3.10 11.21
CA ALA A 93 7.93 -2.19 12.02
C ALA A 93 7.73 -2.41 13.53
N MET A 94 6.56 -2.90 13.93
CA MET A 94 6.26 -3.28 15.31
C MET A 94 5.90 -4.76 15.35
N PRO A 95 6.39 -5.50 16.35
CA PRO A 95 5.95 -6.87 16.56
C PRO A 95 4.45 -6.88 16.79
N TYR A 96 3.78 -7.93 16.31
CA TYR A 96 2.37 -8.14 16.61
C TYR A 96 2.14 -8.19 18.10
N LEU A 97 1.00 -7.67 18.53
CA LEU A 97 0.50 -8.01 19.86
C LEU A 97 0.31 -9.52 19.88
N ARG A 98 0.94 -10.16 20.85
CA ARG A 98 0.78 -11.60 21.06
C ARG A 98 -0.70 -11.92 21.28
N ILE A 99 -1.26 -12.74 20.42
CA ILE A 99 -2.62 -13.24 20.56
C ILE A 99 -2.61 -14.37 21.59
N MET A 100 -3.61 -14.40 22.46
CA MET A 100 -3.77 -15.49 23.42
C MET A 100 -3.96 -16.81 22.69
N ASP A 101 -3.27 -17.84 23.14
CA ASP A 101 -3.55 -19.20 22.67
C ASP A 101 -4.88 -19.73 23.25
N GLY A 102 -5.30 -20.90 22.80
CA GLY A 102 -6.58 -21.49 23.22
C GLY A 102 -6.66 -21.75 24.72
N LYS A 103 -5.53 -22.11 25.37
CA LYS A 103 -5.45 -22.32 26.78
C LYS A 103 -5.54 -21.02 27.57
N GLU A 104 -4.74 -20.03 27.19
CA GLU A 104 -4.75 -18.71 27.83
C GLU A 104 -6.13 -18.05 27.71
N ARG A 105 -6.78 -18.18 26.55
CA ARG A 105 -8.15 -17.70 26.36
C ARG A 105 -9.12 -18.40 27.31
N ARG A 106 -8.98 -19.74 27.49
CA ARG A 106 -9.83 -20.50 28.43
C ARG A 106 -9.59 -20.05 29.86
N ASP A 107 -8.34 -19.89 30.27
CA ASP A 107 -7.96 -19.42 31.60
C ASP A 107 -8.53 -18.02 31.89
N MET A 108 -8.46 -17.12 30.91
CA MET A 108 -9.05 -15.77 31.01
C MET A 108 -10.58 -15.81 31.14
N ILE A 109 -11.25 -16.66 30.35
CA ILE A 109 -12.71 -16.82 30.45
C ILE A 109 -13.09 -17.42 31.83
N HIS A 110 -12.33 -18.39 32.33
CA HIS A 110 -12.53 -18.97 33.66
C HIS A 110 -12.40 -17.91 34.75
N GLU A 111 -11.37 -17.09 34.71
CA GLU A 111 -11.21 -15.97 35.62
C GLU A 111 -12.36 -14.95 35.50
N GLY A 112 -12.80 -14.66 34.28
CA GLY A 112 -13.97 -13.79 34.02
C GLY A 112 -15.26 -14.34 34.66
N LEU A 113 -15.51 -15.66 34.54
CA LEU A 113 -16.65 -16.32 35.15
C LEU A 113 -16.58 -16.31 36.68
N ARG A 114 -15.36 -16.54 37.24
CA ARG A 114 -15.12 -16.42 38.69
C ARG A 114 -15.41 -15.00 39.19
N ASN A 115 -14.86 -13.99 38.51
CA ASN A 115 -15.06 -12.59 38.88
C ASN A 115 -16.54 -12.17 38.77
N TYR A 116 -17.24 -12.67 37.74
CA TYR A 116 -18.70 -12.50 37.64
C TYR A 116 -19.44 -13.09 38.80
N ALA A 117 -19.13 -14.32 39.21
CA ALA A 117 -19.77 -14.99 40.35
C ALA A 117 -19.48 -14.26 41.66
N LEU A 118 -18.26 -13.75 41.87
CA LEU A 118 -17.91 -12.97 43.05
C LEU A 118 -18.69 -11.66 43.13
N THR A 119 -18.99 -11.02 41.99
CA THR A 119 -19.58 -9.67 41.98
C THR A 119 -21.10 -9.69 41.88
N TYR A 120 -21.67 -10.58 41.07
CA TYR A 120 -23.09 -10.51 40.68
C TYR A 120 -23.94 -11.68 41.14
N ASN A 121 -23.36 -12.79 41.57
CA ASN A 121 -24.06 -14.04 41.94
C ASN A 121 -25.19 -14.45 40.95
N GLY A 122 -25.17 -13.92 39.72
CA GLY A 122 -26.15 -14.25 38.68
C GLY A 122 -27.59 -13.81 38.95
N LYS A 123 -27.86 -13.05 40.03
CA LYS A 123 -29.20 -12.51 40.34
C LYS A 123 -29.14 -11.02 40.47
N VAL A 124 -29.75 -10.35 39.49
CA VAL A 124 -30.15 -8.94 39.60
C VAL A 124 -31.48 -8.94 40.34
N VAL A 125 -31.54 -8.38 41.56
CA VAL A 125 -32.79 -8.13 42.25
C VAL A 125 -33.08 -6.64 42.12
N GLU A 126 -34.26 -6.29 41.59
CA GLU A 126 -34.76 -4.94 41.61
C GLU A 126 -34.95 -4.49 43.06
N GLY A 127 -34.14 -3.54 43.53
CA GLY A 127 -34.34 -2.80 44.75
C GLY A 127 -35.13 -1.52 44.51
N ASP A 128 -35.47 -0.79 45.55
CA ASP A 128 -36.18 0.52 45.51
C ASP A 128 -35.42 1.58 44.71
N ASP A 129 -34.13 1.39 44.44
CA ASP A 129 -33.22 2.20 43.62
C ASP A 129 -33.02 1.69 42.18
N GLY A 130 -33.73 0.60 41.80
CA GLY A 130 -33.72 -0.02 40.50
C GLY A 130 -32.65 -1.08 40.27
N VAL A 131 -31.54 -1.13 41.03
CA VAL A 131 -30.49 -2.15 40.90
C VAL A 131 -29.84 -2.41 42.27
N SER A 132 -30.14 -3.55 42.87
CA SER A 132 -29.40 -4.04 44.05
C SER A 132 -28.46 -5.18 43.65
N LEU A 133 -27.18 -4.98 43.93
CA LEU A 133 -26.17 -6.05 43.83
C LEU A 133 -26.27 -6.97 45.05
N HIS A 134 -26.57 -8.25 44.85
CA HIS A 134 -26.44 -9.23 45.90
C HIS A 134 -24.97 -9.44 46.29
N PRO A 135 -24.68 -9.75 47.57
CA PRO A 135 -23.34 -10.18 47.92
C PRO A 135 -22.96 -11.36 47.07
N GLY A 136 -21.79 -11.28 46.44
CA GLY A 136 -21.26 -12.30 45.54
C GLY A 136 -21.06 -13.64 46.28
N MET A 137 -20.76 -14.65 45.50
CA MET A 137 -20.37 -15.96 46.05
C MET A 137 -19.04 -15.84 46.80
N THR A 138 -18.79 -16.77 47.71
CA THR A 138 -17.44 -16.95 48.27
C THR A 138 -16.48 -17.38 47.17
N ASP A 139 -15.17 -17.23 47.40
CA ASP A 139 -14.16 -17.58 46.43
C ASP A 139 -14.25 -19.03 45.93
N ASN A 140 -14.48 -19.98 46.86
CA ASN A 140 -14.65 -21.39 46.53
C ASN A 140 -15.91 -21.65 45.67
N GLU A 141 -17.02 -21.01 46.01
CA GLU A 141 -18.25 -21.12 45.22
C GLU A 141 -18.11 -20.49 43.83
N ALA A 142 -17.37 -19.38 43.73
CA ALA A 142 -17.09 -18.73 42.47
C ALA A 142 -16.19 -19.58 41.56
N HIS A 143 -15.21 -20.26 42.11
CA HIS A 143 -14.40 -21.24 41.36
C HIS A 143 -15.27 -22.42 40.88
N ALA A 144 -16.09 -23.00 41.75
CA ALA A 144 -16.99 -24.08 41.36
C ALA A 144 -17.99 -23.65 40.27
N TYR A 145 -18.46 -22.41 40.33
CA TYR A 145 -19.30 -21.82 39.30
C TYR A 145 -18.55 -21.70 37.97
N ALA A 146 -17.32 -21.21 38.00
CA ALA A 146 -16.49 -21.07 36.78
C ALA A 146 -16.22 -22.43 36.15
N ASP A 147 -15.83 -23.44 36.96
CA ASP A 147 -15.60 -24.83 36.54
C ASP A 147 -16.84 -25.45 35.88
N ALA A 148 -18.02 -25.23 36.46
CA ALA A 148 -19.27 -25.76 35.93
C ALA A 148 -19.72 -25.11 34.61
N ASN A 149 -19.30 -23.86 34.34
CA ASN A 149 -19.77 -23.09 33.19
C ASN A 149 -18.72 -22.91 32.10
N ILE A 150 -17.43 -23.19 32.35
CA ILE A 150 -16.35 -22.91 31.42
C ILE A 150 -16.55 -23.60 30.07
N ASP A 151 -17.04 -24.84 30.06
CA ASP A 151 -17.21 -25.62 28.83
C ASP A 151 -18.33 -25.07 27.92
N ARG A 152 -19.22 -24.25 28.47
CA ARG A 152 -20.23 -23.53 27.67
C ARG A 152 -19.61 -22.41 26.80
N TYR A 153 -18.55 -21.76 27.31
CA TYR A 153 -17.94 -20.58 26.67
C TYR A 153 -16.60 -20.91 25.99
N ALA A 154 -15.90 -21.93 26.48
CA ALA A 154 -14.62 -22.40 25.96
C ALA A 154 -14.51 -23.93 26.05
N PRO A 155 -15.26 -24.69 25.23
CA PRO A 155 -15.28 -26.15 25.29
C PRO A 155 -13.92 -26.77 25.01
N VAL A 156 -13.58 -27.83 25.74
CA VAL A 156 -12.26 -28.49 25.69
C VAL A 156 -11.83 -28.98 24.33
N PRO A 157 -12.70 -29.52 23.42
CA PRO A 157 -12.26 -29.91 22.08
C PRO A 157 -11.74 -28.73 21.23
N TRP A 158 -11.99 -27.52 21.69
CA TRP A 158 -11.66 -26.27 21.01
C TRP A 158 -10.37 -25.60 21.52
N CYS A 159 -9.54 -26.33 22.24
CA CYS A 159 -8.25 -25.80 22.69
C CYS A 159 -7.19 -25.68 21.56
N GLY A 160 -7.57 -25.94 20.33
CA GLY A 160 -6.74 -25.63 19.18
C GLY A 160 -6.57 -24.12 19.02
N PHE A 161 -5.33 -23.70 18.86
CA PHE A 161 -4.98 -22.34 18.49
C PHE A 161 -4.48 -22.34 17.06
N THR A 162 -5.13 -21.55 16.22
CA THR A 162 -4.64 -21.28 14.87
C THR A 162 -4.07 -19.87 14.87
N ASN A 163 -2.77 -19.75 14.68
CA ASN A 163 -2.16 -18.46 14.46
C ASN A 163 -2.48 -18.00 13.05
N TRP A 164 -3.50 -17.17 12.91
CA TRP A 164 -3.91 -16.63 11.63
C TRP A 164 -2.85 -15.71 11.00
N ASP A 165 -1.96 -15.14 11.80
CA ASP A 165 -0.91 -14.28 11.32
C ASP A 165 0.04 -15.05 10.40
N ASP A 166 0.34 -16.32 10.69
CA ASP A 166 1.18 -17.17 9.85
C ASP A 166 0.53 -17.50 8.49
N TYR A 167 -0.81 -17.43 8.42
CA TYR A 167 -1.56 -17.64 7.17
C TYR A 167 -1.83 -16.36 6.39
N LEU A 168 -1.83 -15.21 7.05
CA LEU A 168 -2.16 -13.93 6.42
C LEU A 168 -0.92 -13.13 6.05
N PHE A 169 0.17 -13.32 6.79
CA PHE A 169 1.35 -12.48 6.67
C PHE A 169 2.61 -13.29 6.37
N ARG A 170 3.55 -12.61 5.73
CA ARG A 170 4.88 -13.13 5.41
C ARG A 170 5.89 -12.00 5.43
N LYS A 171 7.17 -12.32 5.45
CA LYS A 171 8.20 -11.34 5.11
C LYS A 171 8.08 -11.00 3.64
N GLY A 172 7.86 -9.73 3.36
CA GLY A 172 7.82 -9.20 2.01
C GLY A 172 9.23 -9.10 1.43
N SER A 173 9.32 -9.04 0.11
CA SER A 173 10.58 -8.82 -0.60
C SER A 173 10.38 -7.84 -1.74
N HIS A 174 11.41 -7.03 -2.03
CA HIS A 174 11.43 -6.25 -3.24
C HIS A 174 12.73 -6.46 -4.00
N GLN A 175 12.62 -6.50 -5.30
CA GLN A 175 13.73 -6.65 -6.23
C GLN A 175 13.48 -5.70 -7.40
N ASN A 176 14.47 -4.90 -7.73
CA ASN A 176 14.41 -4.00 -8.87
C ASN A 176 15.72 -4.12 -9.65
N TYR A 177 15.61 -4.39 -10.92
CA TYR A 177 16.72 -4.48 -11.86
C TYR A 177 16.46 -3.52 -13.00
N GLU A 178 17.40 -2.68 -13.30
CA GLU A 178 17.27 -1.67 -14.33
C GLU A 178 18.58 -1.55 -15.10
N PHE A 179 18.47 -1.68 -16.41
CA PHE A 179 19.55 -1.40 -17.34
C PHE A 179 19.19 -0.22 -18.23
N SER A 180 20.09 0.72 -18.39
CA SER A 180 19.91 1.82 -19.31
C SER A 180 21.16 2.10 -20.14
N ALA A 181 20.95 2.55 -21.35
CA ALA A 181 22.01 2.97 -22.28
C ALA A 181 21.66 4.34 -22.85
N SER A 182 22.62 5.24 -22.86
CA SER A 182 22.51 6.59 -23.41
C SER A 182 23.71 6.91 -24.26
N HIS A 183 23.45 7.45 -25.43
CA HIS A 183 24.50 7.96 -26.32
C HIS A 183 23.93 9.03 -27.24
N GLY A 184 24.80 9.86 -27.80
CA GLY A 184 24.43 10.81 -28.80
C GLY A 184 25.62 11.42 -29.51
N ASN A 185 25.40 11.78 -30.75
CA ASN A 185 26.27 12.60 -31.57
C ASN A 185 25.47 13.77 -32.19
N ASP A 186 26.05 14.51 -33.07
CA ASP A 186 25.41 15.67 -33.71
C ASP A 186 24.18 15.32 -34.54
N LYS A 187 24.04 14.04 -34.96
CA LYS A 187 22.97 13.58 -35.85
C LYS A 187 21.91 12.77 -35.09
N ILE A 188 22.33 11.93 -34.16
CA ILE A 188 21.41 11.05 -33.42
C ILE A 188 21.70 11.09 -31.94
N LYS A 189 20.65 11.12 -31.12
CA LYS A 189 20.71 10.94 -29.69
C LYS A 189 19.69 9.88 -29.31
N TYR A 190 20.09 8.94 -28.46
CA TYR A 190 19.15 7.93 -27.97
C TYR A 190 19.35 7.63 -26.50
N TYR A 191 18.27 7.32 -25.87
CA TYR A 191 18.20 6.75 -24.52
C TYR A 191 17.30 5.53 -24.58
N THR A 192 17.75 4.42 -24.03
CA THR A 192 16.94 3.22 -23.88
C THR A 192 17.09 2.69 -22.47
N SER A 193 16.01 2.18 -21.90
CA SER A 193 16.01 1.50 -20.61
C SER A 193 15.11 0.28 -20.65
N ILE A 194 15.48 -0.71 -19.85
CA ILE A 194 14.67 -1.89 -19.54
C ILE A 194 14.72 -2.07 -18.03
N GLY A 195 13.56 -2.19 -17.41
CA GLY A 195 13.41 -2.40 -15.97
C GLY A 195 12.53 -3.60 -15.65
N TYR A 196 12.91 -4.34 -14.64
CA TYR A 196 12.09 -5.38 -14.02
C TYR A 196 12.00 -5.12 -12.52
N MET A 197 10.78 -5.01 -12.03
CA MET A 197 10.50 -4.85 -10.60
C MET A 197 9.56 -5.96 -10.15
N LYS A 198 9.92 -6.58 -9.04
CA LYS A 198 9.06 -7.51 -8.30
C LYS A 198 8.98 -7.02 -6.85
N HIS A 199 7.78 -6.74 -6.40
CA HIS A 199 7.49 -6.39 -5.01
C HIS A 199 6.48 -7.39 -4.46
N GLU A 200 6.82 -8.03 -3.36
CA GLU A 200 5.95 -8.91 -2.59
C GLU A 200 5.67 -8.23 -1.26
N GLY A 201 4.40 -7.96 -1.00
CA GLY A 201 3.98 -7.34 0.25
C GLY A 201 4.01 -8.30 1.43
N VAL A 202 3.89 -7.74 2.63
CA VAL A 202 3.83 -8.51 3.89
C VAL A 202 2.53 -9.31 4.02
N THR A 203 1.46 -8.90 3.35
CA THR A 203 0.22 -9.70 3.28
C THR A 203 0.34 -10.74 2.18
N ILE A 204 -0.04 -11.98 2.46
CA ILE A 204 -0.07 -13.06 1.46
C ILE A 204 -1.01 -12.64 0.32
N ASN A 205 -0.62 -12.97 -0.92
CA ASN A 205 -1.29 -12.58 -2.17
C ASN A 205 -1.24 -11.08 -2.50
N SER A 206 -0.53 -10.25 -1.75
CA SER A 206 -0.22 -8.89 -2.16
C SER A 206 1.12 -8.83 -2.88
N GLY A 207 1.16 -8.21 -4.04
CA GLY A 207 2.41 -8.06 -4.77
C GLY A 207 2.21 -7.37 -6.12
N LEU A 208 3.31 -6.83 -6.64
CA LEU A 208 3.37 -6.17 -7.94
C LEU A 208 4.56 -6.70 -8.72
N LYS A 209 4.33 -7.07 -9.97
CA LYS A 209 5.39 -7.34 -10.94
C LYS A 209 5.24 -6.35 -12.08
N ARG A 210 6.32 -5.67 -12.43
CA ARG A 210 6.32 -4.68 -13.49
C ARG A 210 7.53 -4.87 -14.38
N VAL A 211 7.30 -4.88 -15.68
CA VAL A 211 8.35 -4.79 -16.71
C VAL A 211 8.14 -3.46 -17.42
N THR A 212 9.19 -2.69 -17.54
CA THR A 212 9.18 -1.42 -18.26
C THR A 212 10.25 -1.45 -19.33
N ALA A 213 9.93 -0.89 -20.50
CA ALA A 213 10.88 -0.65 -21.56
C ALA A 213 10.63 0.75 -22.11
N ARG A 214 11.69 1.49 -22.33
CA ARG A 214 11.65 2.85 -22.90
C ARG A 214 12.68 3.01 -23.98
N LEU A 215 12.29 3.73 -25.03
CA LEU A 215 13.18 4.11 -26.12
C LEU A 215 12.87 5.55 -26.50
N ASN A 216 13.81 6.44 -26.26
CA ASN A 216 13.78 7.82 -26.72
C ASN A 216 14.86 8.02 -27.78
N VAL A 217 14.49 8.46 -28.95
CA VAL A 217 15.41 8.70 -30.08
C VAL A 217 15.10 10.05 -30.67
N ASP A 218 16.12 10.88 -30.83
CA ASP A 218 16.06 12.13 -31.58
C ASP A 218 17.07 12.06 -32.74
N TYR A 219 16.58 12.16 -33.97
CA TYR A 219 17.36 12.06 -35.17
C TYR A 219 17.25 13.34 -36.04
N LYS A 220 18.38 13.99 -36.27
CA LYS A 220 18.47 15.12 -37.17
C LYS A 220 18.67 14.61 -38.61
N MET A 221 17.57 14.49 -39.33
CA MET A 221 17.60 13.99 -40.71
C MET A 221 18.27 15.00 -41.66
N THR A 222 17.94 16.27 -41.49
CA THR A 222 18.51 17.38 -42.26
C THR A 222 18.72 18.59 -41.34
N LYS A 223 19.31 19.68 -41.90
CA LYS A 223 19.48 20.94 -41.15
C LYS A 223 18.15 21.57 -40.71
N TRP A 224 17.05 21.24 -41.40
CA TRP A 224 15.72 21.79 -41.15
C TRP A 224 14.71 20.77 -40.63
N MET A 225 15.05 19.47 -40.58
CA MET A 225 14.12 18.43 -40.14
C MET A 225 14.73 17.54 -39.04
N ASN A 226 14.03 17.51 -37.89
CA ASN A 226 14.32 16.60 -36.77
C ASN A 226 13.14 15.64 -36.63
N VAL A 227 13.44 14.37 -36.39
CA VAL A 227 12.46 13.31 -36.10
C VAL A 227 12.76 12.75 -34.72
N GLY A 228 11.75 12.73 -33.86
CA GLY A 228 11.84 12.16 -32.51
C GLY A 228 10.79 11.09 -32.28
N ALA A 229 11.15 10.05 -31.57
CA ALA A 229 10.24 9.03 -31.03
C ALA A 229 10.47 8.88 -29.53
N ARG A 230 9.37 8.80 -28.77
CA ARG A 230 9.38 8.69 -27.30
C ARG A 230 8.28 7.74 -26.81
#